data_af517e540a66cafb598fc792e2fe72a6
#
_entry.id   af517e540a66cafb598fc792e2fe72a6
#
_cell.length_a   1.000
_cell.length_b   1.000
_cell.length_c   1.000
_cell.angle_alpha   90.00
_cell.angle_beta   90.00
_cell.angle_gamma   90.00
#
_symmetry.space_group_name_H-M   'P 1'
#
loop_
_entity.id
_entity.type
_entity.pdbx_description
1 polymer ?
#
loop_
_entity_poly.entity_id
_entity_poly.type
_entity_poly.pdbx_seq_one_letter_code
_entity_poly.pdbx_strand_id
1 'polypeptide(L)'
;MISSAPHPFTIANYRYLWFSRLASMFALYAMMLILGWQAYNLARESMGVSASAGILGLLGLLQFVPLFILTPLVGWVADHMDRRWIARIVLTAQALIALALGLLTATGGITLWTIYIIAVLLGICRAFLGPAISSLAPNLVPKASLPRAIALSTIAWQVGVIAGPGMAGP
;
A
#
# COMPACT_ATOMS: atom_id res chain seq x y z
N MET A 1 -2.74 -42.28 2.28
CA MET A 1 -1.56 -41.51 1.86
C MET A 1 -1.93 -40.04 1.87
N ILE A 2 -1.52 -39.28 2.89
CA ILE A 2 -1.70 -37.83 2.95
C ILE A 2 -0.65 -37.26 1.98
N SER A 3 -1.04 -37.01 0.74
CA SER A 3 -0.19 -36.29 -0.22
C SER A 3 0.20 -34.97 0.42
N SER A 4 1.47 -34.79 0.75
CA SER A 4 1.99 -33.55 1.31
C SER A 4 1.77 -32.45 0.29
N ALA A 5 0.83 -31.55 0.58
CA ALA A 5 0.55 -30.40 -0.29
C ALA A 5 1.86 -29.63 -0.57
N PRO A 6 2.19 -29.31 -1.81
CA PRO A 6 3.42 -28.61 -2.15
C PRO A 6 3.51 -27.29 -1.39
N HIS A 7 4.70 -26.95 -0.94
CA HIS A 7 4.90 -25.67 -0.23
C HIS A 7 4.63 -24.50 -1.18
N PRO A 8 3.85 -23.47 -0.79
CA PRO A 8 3.48 -22.35 -1.70
C PRO A 8 4.69 -21.68 -2.38
N PHE A 9 5.83 -21.61 -1.71
CA PHE A 9 7.06 -21.03 -2.29
C PHE A 9 7.73 -21.88 -3.39
N THR A 10 7.32 -23.14 -3.58
CA THR A 10 7.79 -23.92 -4.75
C THR A 10 7.14 -23.43 -6.05
N ILE A 11 6.03 -22.69 -5.96
CA ILE A 11 5.29 -22.16 -7.10
C ILE A 11 5.84 -20.77 -7.43
N ALA A 12 6.49 -20.63 -8.60
CA ALA A 12 7.14 -19.38 -9.00
C ALA A 12 6.19 -18.16 -8.99
N ASN A 13 4.98 -18.34 -9.54
CA ASN A 13 3.97 -17.27 -9.59
C ASN A 13 3.55 -16.79 -8.20
N TYR A 14 3.48 -17.71 -7.22
CA TYR A 14 3.17 -17.35 -5.84
C TYR A 14 4.33 -16.58 -5.18
N ARG A 15 5.59 -16.96 -5.45
CA ARG A 15 6.76 -16.21 -4.96
C ARG A 15 6.75 -14.77 -5.46
N TYR A 16 6.53 -14.56 -6.76
CA TYR A 16 6.46 -13.20 -7.32
C TYR A 16 5.34 -12.38 -6.70
N LEU A 17 4.16 -12.97 -6.51
CA LEU A 17 3.05 -12.30 -5.84
C LEU A 17 3.42 -11.92 -4.40
N TRP A 18 4.05 -12.85 -3.66
CA TRP A 18 4.41 -12.65 -2.26
C TRP A 18 5.44 -11.53 -2.09
N PHE A 19 6.52 -11.53 -2.89
CA PHE A 19 7.53 -10.46 -2.86
C PHE A 19 6.98 -9.12 -3.32
N SER A 20 6.14 -9.11 -4.35
CA SER A 20 5.45 -7.91 -4.83
C SER A 20 4.56 -7.30 -3.74
N ARG A 21 3.81 -8.16 -3.02
CA ARG A 21 2.99 -7.74 -1.89
C ARG A 21 3.83 -7.18 -0.74
N LEU A 22 4.91 -7.86 -0.37
CA LEU A 22 5.82 -7.41 0.67
C LEU A 22 6.40 -6.05 0.33
N ALA A 23 6.99 -5.88 -0.87
CA ALA A 23 7.56 -4.63 -1.33
C ALA A 23 6.54 -3.49 -1.37
N SER A 24 5.31 -3.78 -1.84
CA SER A 24 4.23 -2.80 -1.87
C SER A 24 3.80 -2.35 -0.47
N MET A 25 3.74 -3.27 0.50
CA MET A 25 3.41 -2.93 1.88
C MET A 25 4.51 -2.09 2.53
N PHE A 26 5.78 -2.45 2.32
CA PHE A 26 6.90 -1.63 2.76
C PHE A 26 6.82 -0.20 2.19
N ALA A 27 6.68 -0.07 0.88
CA ALA A 27 6.59 1.22 0.23
C ALA A 27 5.39 2.04 0.76
N LEU A 28 4.23 1.42 0.92
CA LEU A 28 3.02 2.08 1.41
C LEU A 28 3.21 2.66 2.82
N TYR A 29 3.68 1.82 3.76
CA TYR A 29 3.82 2.26 5.16
C TYR A 29 4.99 3.22 5.35
N ALA A 30 6.08 3.05 4.60
CA ALA A 30 7.17 4.02 4.56
C ALA A 30 6.69 5.38 4.03
N MET A 31 5.96 5.41 2.91
CA MET A 31 5.39 6.65 2.36
C MET A 31 4.41 7.31 3.34
N MET A 32 3.57 6.54 4.04
CA MET A 32 2.67 7.10 5.05
C MET A 32 3.43 7.84 6.16
N LEU A 33 4.53 7.26 6.66
CA LEU A 33 5.36 7.90 7.68
C LEU A 33 6.06 9.15 7.12
N ILE A 34 6.67 9.06 5.94
CA ILE A 34 7.35 10.19 5.29
C ILE A 34 6.39 11.35 5.05
N LEU A 35 5.18 11.08 4.52
CA LEU A 35 4.16 12.11 4.32
C LEU A 35 3.75 12.79 5.62
N GLY A 36 3.52 11.99 6.68
CA GLY A 36 3.19 12.53 7.99
C GLY A 36 4.30 13.42 8.55
N TRP A 37 5.54 12.94 8.47
CA TRP A 37 6.72 13.69 8.94
C TRP A 37 6.92 15.00 8.16
N GLN A 38 6.88 14.95 6.83
CA GLN A 38 7.07 16.14 5.98
C GLN A 38 5.93 17.15 6.16
N ALA A 39 4.68 16.68 6.24
CA ALA A 39 3.54 17.55 6.48
C ALA A 39 3.63 18.25 7.85
N TYR A 40 4.01 17.50 8.87
CA TYR A 40 4.20 18.05 10.21
C TYR A 40 5.28 19.13 10.24
N ASN A 41 6.45 18.87 9.64
CA ASN A 41 7.55 19.83 9.61
C ASN A 41 7.19 21.10 8.82
N LEU A 42 6.63 20.97 7.62
CA LEU A 42 6.18 22.09 6.81
C LEU A 42 5.12 22.95 7.51
N ALA A 43 4.19 22.31 8.21
CA ALA A 43 3.17 23.03 8.94
C ALA A 43 3.71 23.69 10.20
N ARG A 44 4.66 23.06 10.90
CA ARG A 44 5.24 23.59 12.11
C ARG A 44 5.99 24.91 11.87
N GLU A 45 6.65 25.05 10.73
CA GLU A 45 7.34 26.28 10.33
C GLU A 45 6.40 27.48 10.16
N SER A 46 5.17 27.25 9.73
CA SER A 46 4.20 28.30 9.39
C SER A 46 3.07 28.50 10.40
N MET A 47 2.62 27.45 11.09
CA MET A 47 1.34 27.45 11.83
C MET A 47 1.50 27.12 13.33
N GLY A 48 2.69 26.67 13.77
CA GLY A 48 2.92 26.24 15.16
C GLY A 48 2.47 24.79 15.44
N VAL A 49 2.75 24.30 16.66
CA VAL A 49 2.64 22.88 17.04
C VAL A 49 1.19 22.37 17.01
N SER A 50 0.25 23.15 17.53
CA SER A 50 -1.16 22.72 17.64
C SER A 50 -1.82 22.54 16.28
N ALA A 51 -1.61 23.49 15.35
CA ALA A 51 -2.14 23.41 13.99
C ALA A 51 -1.50 22.28 13.18
N SER A 52 -0.19 22.01 13.40
CA SER A 52 0.53 20.92 12.74
C SER A 52 -0.03 19.54 13.10
N ALA A 53 -0.47 19.36 14.34
CA ALA A 53 -1.16 18.12 14.75
C ALA A 53 -2.49 17.93 14.01
N GLY A 54 -3.23 19.02 13.76
CA GLY A 54 -4.46 18.99 12.97
C GLY A 54 -4.24 18.55 11.52
N ILE A 55 -3.10 18.91 10.92
CA ILE A 55 -2.72 18.49 9.56
C ILE A 55 -2.50 16.97 9.47
N LEU A 56 -1.95 16.34 10.50
CA LEU A 56 -1.83 14.88 10.54
C LEU A 56 -3.20 14.20 10.53
N GLY A 57 -4.16 14.75 11.29
CA GLY A 57 -5.55 14.29 11.24
C GLY A 57 -6.18 14.45 9.86
N LEU A 58 -5.95 15.59 9.20
CA LEU A 58 -6.42 15.84 7.85
C LEU A 58 -5.80 14.85 6.84
N LEU A 59 -4.50 14.53 6.95
CA LEU A 59 -3.86 13.52 6.10
C LEU A 59 -4.50 12.15 6.26
N GLY A 60 -4.82 11.75 7.49
CA GLY A 60 -5.56 10.50 7.74
C GLY A 60 -6.92 10.51 7.05
N LEU A 61 -7.65 11.62 7.14
CA LEU A 61 -8.95 11.80 6.50
C LEU A 61 -8.84 11.75 4.97
N LEU A 62 -7.85 12.44 4.38
CA LEU A 62 -7.62 12.47 2.93
C LEU A 62 -7.28 11.08 2.36
N GLN A 63 -6.64 10.22 3.14
CA GLN A 63 -6.40 8.83 2.75
C GLN A 63 -7.64 7.95 2.96
N PHE A 64 -8.42 8.20 4.01
CA PHE A 64 -9.59 7.39 4.35
C PHE A 64 -10.79 7.66 3.44
N VAL A 65 -11.04 8.93 3.09
CA VAL A 65 -12.20 9.31 2.26
C VAL A 65 -12.23 8.60 0.91
N PRO A 66 -11.15 8.55 0.12
CA PRO A 66 -11.13 7.78 -1.12
C PRO A 66 -11.34 6.28 -0.88
N LEU A 67 -10.74 5.72 0.15
CA LEU A 67 -10.91 4.31 0.52
C LEU A 67 -12.38 3.98 0.76
N PHE A 68 -13.08 4.82 1.52
CA PHE A 68 -14.49 4.64 1.87
C PHE A 68 -15.41 4.82 0.66
N ILE A 69 -15.25 5.92 -0.08
CA ILE A 69 -16.10 6.26 -1.24
C ILE A 69 -15.93 5.24 -2.37
N LEU A 70 -14.70 4.77 -2.60
CA LEU A 70 -14.42 3.84 -3.71
C LEU A 70 -14.73 2.38 -3.38
N THR A 71 -15.06 2.03 -2.14
CA THR A 71 -15.38 0.64 -1.76
C THR A 71 -16.42 -0.03 -2.66
N PRO A 72 -17.58 0.59 -3.00
CA PRO A 72 -18.55 -0.01 -3.92
C PRO A 72 -17.99 -0.16 -5.34
N LEU A 73 -17.24 0.83 -5.81
CA LEU A 73 -16.60 0.81 -7.14
C LEU A 73 -15.54 -0.29 -7.24
N VAL A 74 -14.76 -0.48 -6.18
CA VAL A 74 -13.73 -1.53 -6.10
C VAL A 74 -14.36 -2.92 -6.25
N GLY A 75 -15.50 -3.17 -5.61
CA GLY A 75 -16.26 -4.41 -5.77
C GLY A 75 -16.69 -4.62 -7.22
N TRP A 76 -17.30 -3.62 -7.82
CA TRP A 76 -17.74 -3.67 -9.22
C TRP A 76 -16.58 -3.91 -10.20
N VAL A 77 -15.47 -3.18 -10.02
CA VAL A 77 -14.26 -3.35 -10.86
C VAL A 77 -13.65 -4.74 -10.70
N ALA A 78 -13.60 -5.27 -9.47
CA ALA A 78 -13.06 -6.61 -9.18
C ALA A 78 -13.88 -7.74 -9.80
N ASP A 79 -15.18 -7.51 -10.06
CA ASP A 79 -16.08 -8.48 -10.70
C ASP A 79 -16.00 -8.43 -12.23
N HIS A 80 -15.67 -7.27 -12.82
CA HIS A 80 -15.70 -7.05 -14.27
C HIS A 80 -14.32 -7.00 -14.93
N MET A 81 -13.25 -6.83 -14.16
CA MET A 81 -11.88 -6.72 -14.68
C MET A 81 -10.98 -7.86 -14.20
N ASP A 82 -10.00 -8.22 -15.00
CA ASP A 82 -8.96 -9.16 -14.59
C ASP A 82 -8.16 -8.57 -13.40
N ARG A 83 -8.21 -9.27 -12.29
CA ARG A 83 -7.53 -8.91 -11.03
C ARG A 83 -6.03 -8.69 -11.18
N ARG A 84 -5.41 -9.35 -12.18
CA ARG A 84 -3.98 -9.18 -12.50
C ARG A 84 -3.72 -7.80 -13.10
N TRP A 85 -4.60 -7.31 -13.95
CA TRP A 85 -4.51 -5.97 -14.51
C TRP A 85 -4.71 -4.90 -13.45
N ILE A 86 -5.71 -5.06 -12.58
CA ILE A 86 -5.94 -4.14 -11.46
C ILE A 86 -4.67 -4.07 -10.59
N ALA A 87 -4.11 -5.22 -10.18
CA ALA A 87 -2.90 -5.27 -9.37
C ALA A 87 -1.71 -4.57 -10.05
N ARG A 88 -1.50 -4.81 -11.37
CA ARG A 88 -0.41 -4.16 -12.12
C ARG A 88 -0.57 -2.65 -12.18
N ILE A 89 -1.77 -2.16 -12.53
CA ILE A 89 -2.04 -0.72 -12.62
C ILE A 89 -1.80 -0.06 -11.26
N VAL A 90 -2.33 -0.63 -10.18
CA VAL A 90 -2.20 -0.06 -8.84
C VAL A 90 -0.76 -0.08 -8.34
N LEU A 91 -0.02 -1.18 -8.56
CA LEU A 91 1.39 -1.27 -8.17
C LEU A 91 2.26 -0.28 -8.97
N THR A 92 2.00 -0.13 -10.27
CA THR A 92 2.69 0.87 -11.10
C THR A 92 2.37 2.30 -10.64
N ALA A 93 1.10 2.60 -10.37
CA ALA A 93 0.69 3.89 -9.83
C ALA A 93 1.39 4.17 -8.48
N GLN A 94 1.42 3.20 -7.58
CA GLN A 94 2.11 3.33 -6.29
C GLN A 94 3.61 3.59 -6.47
N ALA A 95 4.27 2.92 -7.41
CA ALA A 95 5.69 3.13 -7.71
C ALA A 95 5.93 4.55 -8.28
N LEU A 96 5.07 5.03 -9.16
CA LEU A 96 5.15 6.39 -9.70
C LEU A 96 4.92 7.45 -8.62
N ILE A 97 3.98 7.22 -7.71
CA ILE A 97 3.72 8.11 -6.56
C ILE A 97 4.95 8.15 -5.64
N ALA A 98 5.57 7.00 -5.36
CA ALA A 98 6.79 6.93 -4.55
C ALA A 98 7.95 7.66 -5.21
N LEU A 99 8.12 7.50 -6.52
CA LEU A 99 9.14 8.21 -7.30
C LEU A 99 8.88 9.73 -7.29
N ALA A 100 7.65 10.16 -7.51
CA ALA A 100 7.28 11.58 -7.47
C ALA A 100 7.54 12.19 -6.09
N LEU A 101 7.16 11.50 -5.01
CA LEU A 101 7.45 11.92 -3.65
C LEU A 101 8.95 12.06 -3.40
N GLY A 102 9.75 11.06 -3.82
CA GLY A 102 11.21 11.09 -3.68
C GLY A 102 11.85 12.23 -4.46
N LEU A 103 11.44 12.47 -5.70
CA LEU A 103 11.93 13.58 -6.53
C LEU A 103 11.57 14.94 -5.95
N LEU A 104 10.31 15.15 -5.54
CA LEU A 104 9.86 16.39 -4.92
C LEU A 104 10.60 16.68 -3.60
N THR A 105 10.86 15.65 -2.82
CA THR A 105 11.66 15.78 -1.58
C THR A 105 13.11 16.14 -1.90
N ALA A 106 13.73 15.45 -2.86
CA ALA A 106 15.15 15.69 -3.24
C ALA A 106 15.37 17.07 -3.86
N THR A 107 14.39 17.61 -4.59
CA THR A 107 14.47 18.93 -5.21
C THR A 107 14.02 20.07 -4.29
N GLY A 108 13.55 19.77 -3.07
CA GLY A 108 12.99 20.78 -2.15
C GLY A 108 11.67 21.38 -2.63
N GLY A 109 11.05 20.83 -3.66
CA GLY A 109 9.77 21.31 -4.24
C GLY A 109 8.52 20.80 -3.52
N ILE A 110 8.68 20.15 -2.36
CA ILE A 110 7.54 19.61 -1.63
C ILE A 110 6.75 20.71 -0.93
N THR A 111 5.42 20.66 -1.08
CA THR A 111 4.48 21.60 -0.45
C THR A 111 3.36 20.83 0.25
N LEU A 112 2.62 21.48 1.15
CA LEU A 112 1.46 20.85 1.79
C LEU A 112 0.43 20.38 0.76
N TRP A 113 0.21 21.13 -0.32
CA TRP A 113 -0.72 20.76 -1.39
C TRP A 113 -0.28 19.49 -2.12
N THR A 114 1.01 19.35 -2.46
CA THR A 114 1.53 18.12 -3.08
C THR A 114 1.41 16.92 -2.15
N ILE A 115 1.63 17.12 -0.85
CA ILE A 115 1.44 16.07 0.16
C ILE A 115 -0.03 15.63 0.22
N TYR A 116 -0.99 16.56 0.19
CA TYR A 116 -2.42 16.23 0.20
C TYR A 116 -2.84 15.45 -1.05
N ILE A 117 -2.37 15.85 -2.22
CA ILE A 117 -2.64 15.15 -3.49
C ILE A 117 -2.08 13.72 -3.41
N ILE A 118 -0.84 13.55 -2.96
CA ILE A 118 -0.20 12.24 -2.80
C ILE A 118 -0.97 11.39 -1.78
N ALA A 119 -1.44 11.96 -0.67
CA ALA A 119 -2.23 11.25 0.34
C ALA A 119 -3.54 10.69 -0.25
N VAL A 120 -4.26 11.48 -1.04
CA VAL A 120 -5.48 11.06 -1.75
C VAL A 120 -5.17 9.93 -2.73
N LEU A 121 -4.12 10.08 -3.56
CA LEU A 121 -3.71 9.06 -4.53
C LEU A 121 -3.32 7.74 -3.86
N LEU A 122 -2.62 7.79 -2.73
CA LEU A 122 -2.30 6.59 -1.92
C LEU A 122 -3.56 5.95 -1.34
N GLY A 123 -4.53 6.75 -0.91
CA GLY A 123 -5.84 6.26 -0.46
C GLY A 123 -6.57 5.50 -1.57
N ILE A 124 -6.56 6.03 -2.80
CA ILE A 124 -7.11 5.36 -3.98
C ILE A 124 -6.38 4.04 -4.26
N CYS A 125 -5.05 4.05 -4.33
CA CYS A 125 -4.26 2.84 -4.55
C CYS A 125 -4.56 1.77 -3.49
N ARG A 126 -4.68 2.18 -2.23
CA ARG A 126 -4.98 1.29 -1.11
C ARG A 126 -6.35 0.64 -1.21
N ALA A 127 -7.36 1.36 -1.72
CA ALA A 127 -8.70 0.83 -1.92
C ALA A 127 -8.70 -0.37 -2.88
N PHE A 128 -7.97 -0.30 -3.98
CA PHE A 128 -7.93 -1.35 -5.00
C PHE A 128 -6.94 -2.47 -4.70
N LEU A 129 -5.82 -2.18 -4.03
CA LEU A 129 -4.71 -3.12 -3.85
C LEU A 129 -5.10 -4.31 -2.96
N GLY A 130 -5.78 -4.06 -1.84
CA GLY A 130 -6.17 -5.08 -0.88
C GLY A 130 -7.00 -6.21 -1.51
N PRO A 131 -8.18 -5.90 -2.08
CA PRO A 131 -9.03 -6.89 -2.76
C PRO A 131 -8.34 -7.56 -3.94
N ALA A 132 -7.60 -6.81 -4.78
CA ALA A 132 -6.91 -7.36 -5.95
C ALA A 132 -5.88 -8.43 -5.57
N ILE A 133 -5.02 -8.16 -4.58
CA ILE A 133 -3.99 -9.12 -4.14
C ILE A 133 -4.58 -10.30 -3.38
N SER A 134 -5.53 -10.07 -2.48
CA SER A 134 -6.14 -11.14 -1.67
C SER A 134 -6.88 -12.17 -2.52
N SER A 135 -7.47 -11.73 -3.63
CA SER A 135 -8.19 -12.60 -4.55
C SER A 135 -7.29 -13.36 -5.55
N LEU A 136 -6.01 -12.94 -5.72
CA LEU A 136 -5.06 -13.63 -6.59
C LEU A 136 -4.44 -14.87 -5.92
N ALA A 137 -4.18 -14.82 -4.63
CA ALA A 137 -3.54 -15.92 -3.90
C ALA A 137 -4.25 -17.28 -4.05
N PRO A 138 -5.59 -17.39 -3.93
CA PRO A 138 -6.30 -18.64 -4.11
C PRO A 138 -6.18 -19.24 -5.51
N ASN A 139 -5.96 -18.41 -6.53
CA ASN A 139 -5.87 -18.84 -7.93
C ASN A 139 -4.45 -19.32 -8.32
N LEU A 140 -3.46 -19.11 -7.47
CA LEU A 140 -2.06 -19.42 -7.76
C LEU A 140 -1.55 -20.69 -7.04
N VAL A 141 -2.29 -21.20 -6.06
CA VAL A 141 -1.89 -22.36 -5.28
C VAL A 141 -2.98 -23.44 -5.29
N PRO A 142 -2.62 -24.72 -5.22
CA PRO A 142 -3.58 -25.81 -5.03
C PRO A 142 -4.41 -25.60 -3.76
N LYS A 143 -5.66 -26.06 -3.76
CA LYS A 143 -6.58 -25.92 -2.61
C LYS A 143 -5.97 -26.47 -1.30
N ALA A 144 -5.20 -27.55 -1.36
CA ALA A 144 -4.53 -28.15 -0.22
C ALA A 144 -3.44 -27.25 0.40
N SER A 145 -2.82 -26.35 -0.39
CA SER A 145 -1.79 -25.42 0.07
C SER A 145 -2.35 -24.05 0.47
N LEU A 146 -3.63 -23.78 0.24
CA LEU A 146 -4.28 -22.50 0.44
C LEU A 146 -4.15 -21.95 1.89
N PRO A 147 -4.37 -22.74 2.96
CA PRO A 147 -4.21 -22.24 4.33
C PRO A 147 -2.80 -21.73 4.61
N ARG A 148 -1.77 -22.43 4.10
CA ARG A 148 -0.37 -21.99 4.22
C ARG A 148 -0.08 -20.73 3.40
N ALA A 149 -0.64 -20.61 2.21
CA ALA A 149 -0.49 -19.43 1.37
C ALA A 149 -1.12 -18.19 2.02
N ILE A 150 -2.29 -18.33 2.65
CA ILE A 150 -2.94 -17.24 3.39
C ILE A 150 -2.07 -16.85 4.59
N ALA A 151 -1.58 -17.79 5.38
CA ALA A 151 -0.71 -17.50 6.53
C ALA A 151 0.57 -16.76 6.11
N LEU A 152 1.25 -17.21 5.05
CA LEU A 152 2.43 -16.53 4.50
C LEU A 152 2.11 -15.12 3.98
N SER A 153 0.95 -14.92 3.37
CA SER A 153 0.49 -13.61 2.93
C SER A 153 0.22 -12.66 4.11
N THR A 154 -0.28 -13.17 5.23
CA THR A 154 -0.45 -12.41 6.47
C THR A 154 0.89 -12.00 7.06
N ILE A 155 1.89 -12.90 7.04
CA ILE A 155 3.25 -12.57 7.47
C ILE A 155 3.85 -11.45 6.63
N ALA A 156 3.71 -11.49 5.30
CA ALA A 156 4.19 -10.42 4.42
C ALA A 156 3.54 -9.07 4.77
N TRP A 157 2.24 -9.07 5.07
CA TRP A 157 1.53 -7.87 5.50
C TRP A 157 2.05 -7.35 6.86
N GLN A 158 2.18 -8.22 7.87
CA GLN A 158 2.66 -7.85 9.20
C GLN A 158 4.10 -7.30 9.16
N VAL A 159 4.99 -7.98 8.42
CA VAL A 159 6.36 -7.51 8.23
C VAL A 159 6.39 -6.13 7.58
N GLY A 160 5.55 -5.88 6.55
CA GLY A 160 5.44 -4.58 5.91
C GLY A 160 4.97 -3.47 6.86
N VAL A 161 3.96 -3.78 7.69
CA VAL A 161 3.42 -2.83 8.68
C VAL A 161 4.46 -2.44 9.74
N ILE A 162 5.25 -3.41 10.22
CA ILE A 162 6.21 -3.18 11.31
C ILE A 162 7.51 -2.58 10.77
N ALA A 163 8.06 -3.15 9.69
CA ALA A 163 9.37 -2.77 9.20
C ALA A 163 9.33 -1.59 8.22
N GLY A 164 8.20 -1.33 7.55
CA GLY A 164 8.04 -0.19 6.65
C GLY A 164 8.36 1.15 7.32
N PRO A 165 7.70 1.51 8.43
CA PRO A 165 8.02 2.71 9.19
C PRO A 165 9.45 2.72 9.73
N GLY A 166 9.97 1.56 10.19
CA GLY A 166 11.33 1.45 10.72
C GLY A 166 12.43 1.75 9.70
N MET A 167 12.19 1.52 8.42
CA MET A 167 13.14 1.84 7.34
C MET A 167 13.03 3.30 6.86
N ALA A 168 11.93 3.97 7.13
CA ALA A 168 11.67 5.35 6.75
C ALA A 168 12.00 6.35 7.88
N GLY A 169 12.59 5.87 8.98
CA GLY A 169 13.05 6.72 10.10
C GLY A 169 14.12 7.71 9.67
N PRO A 170 14.29 8.79 10.45
CA PRO A 170 15.25 9.84 10.16
C PRO A 170 16.69 9.34 10.17
#